data_ac0dbb5213a03a0d24613fdb617fbffe
#
_entry.id   ac0dbb5213a03a0d24613fdb617fbffe
#
_cell.length_a   1.000
_cell.length_b   1.000
_cell.length_c   1.000
_cell.angle_alpha   90.00
_cell.angle_beta   90.00
_cell.angle_gamma   90.00
#
_symmetry.space_group_name_H-M   'P 1'
#
loop_
_entity.id
_entity.type
_entity.pdbx_description
1 polymer ?
#
loop_
_entity_poly.entity_id
_entity_poly.type
_entity_poly.pdbx_seq_one_letter_code
_entity_poly.pdbx_strand_id
1 'polypeptide(L)'
;ESVQGYVNLKNKKNSSKRIAIFYFKGPGQNALTASGMEVVPSLYNLLVRLKNEGYNVGKLPANPQELAKMIQAQGAVFGTYAEGAYTQFLQSGHPALVTAQQFAGWTQKALSKKMIKEMNQLYGSFPGKYMATDDGKLAVARLQFGNVALLPQVMAGVGGDSFKIVHGTDQAPPYTYVASYLWARYGFSADALIHFGTHGSLEYTPRKQVALDSNDWSDRLIGVVPHLYIYTIGNVGEAMIAKRRTYAQTQSYLTPPFKESELRQTYKQLSDAIQSYEKKASAEQSLKVKALTVKMGIARELGLDAKQMNKPYSADEIARVENFAEELANEKITGKLYTLGVPYDNDDVRTSVYAMATDPIAYGMLAVDKLKGRAQEGVEKHKQLFDRLYLSKARNTVTQLLGSASVSDEYICRYVGITPAELQMARKVEAMQAAPDPIQMMMQMADQMGGAKEAKPKRVDHRTVSELRAAKVSHKKKIPQMSREAFEKMEQTGRFPDKMMEAIKKGQKWYQDDLKKAKMAKAGKGKASQKS
;
A
#
# COMPACT_ATOMS: atom_id res chain seq x y z
N GLU A 1 -9.64 -21.34 15.85
CA GLU A 1 -8.32 -21.29 16.52
C GLU A 1 -7.73 -19.87 16.54
N SER A 2 -7.74 -19.10 15.45
CA SER A 2 -7.22 -17.71 15.42
C SER A 2 -7.91 -16.80 16.42
N VAL A 3 -9.25 -16.88 16.56
CA VAL A 3 -10.01 -16.11 17.58
C VAL A 3 -9.49 -16.40 18.99
N GLN A 4 -9.17 -17.67 19.28
CA GLN A 4 -8.61 -18.06 20.58
C GLN A 4 -7.25 -17.42 20.82
N GLY A 5 -6.42 -17.26 19.79
CA GLY A 5 -5.15 -16.54 19.86
C GLY A 5 -5.33 -15.09 20.34
N TYR A 6 -6.29 -14.36 19.76
CA TYR A 6 -6.61 -12.99 20.18
C TYR A 6 -7.21 -12.91 21.60
N VAL A 7 -8.08 -13.86 21.96
CA VAL A 7 -8.62 -13.95 23.32
C VAL A 7 -7.52 -14.19 24.34
N ASN A 8 -6.61 -15.11 24.05
CA ASN A 8 -5.45 -15.40 24.90
C ASN A 8 -4.55 -14.17 25.04
N LEU A 9 -4.25 -13.48 23.93
CA LEU A 9 -3.44 -12.27 23.92
C LEU A 9 -4.10 -11.15 24.78
N LYS A 10 -5.42 -11.00 24.69
CA LYS A 10 -6.17 -10.01 25.49
C LYS A 10 -6.11 -10.32 26.98
N ASN A 11 -6.30 -11.58 27.37
CA ASN A 11 -6.44 -11.99 28.76
C ASN A 11 -5.10 -12.18 29.49
N LYS A 12 -4.02 -12.39 28.74
CA LYS A 12 -2.67 -12.59 29.32
C LYS A 12 -2.13 -11.26 29.85
N LYS A 13 -1.49 -11.27 31.02
CA LYS A 13 -0.80 -10.09 31.56
C LYS A 13 0.35 -9.65 30.65
N ASN A 14 0.55 -8.34 30.48
CA ASN A 14 1.60 -7.81 29.60
C ASN A 14 2.98 -8.35 29.92
N SER A 15 3.33 -8.47 31.20
CA SER A 15 4.61 -9.03 31.64
C SER A 15 4.88 -10.48 31.22
N SER A 16 3.81 -11.23 30.92
CA SER A 16 3.89 -12.63 30.51
C SER A 16 3.76 -12.82 28.99
N LYS A 17 3.36 -11.79 28.25
CA LYS A 17 3.22 -11.88 26.79
C LYS A 17 4.57 -12.00 26.12
N ARG A 18 4.66 -12.88 25.12
CA ARG A 18 5.84 -13.08 24.28
C ARG A 18 5.57 -12.52 22.89
N ILE A 19 6.37 -11.54 22.46
CA ILE A 19 6.17 -10.82 21.20
C ILE A 19 7.35 -11.07 20.28
N ALA A 20 7.09 -11.58 19.07
CA ALA A 20 8.09 -11.73 18.02
C ALA A 20 7.90 -10.58 17.00
N ILE A 21 8.96 -9.80 16.76
CA ILE A 21 8.95 -8.65 15.85
C ILE A 21 9.90 -8.95 14.69
N PHE A 22 9.34 -9.13 13.50
CA PHE A 22 10.10 -9.24 12.25
C PHE A 22 10.29 -7.84 11.69
N TYR A 23 11.50 -7.29 11.82
CA TYR A 23 11.79 -5.95 11.31
C TYR A 23 12.28 -6.00 9.86
N PHE A 24 11.87 -5.02 9.07
CA PHE A 24 12.29 -4.91 7.67
C PHE A 24 13.80 -4.75 7.56
N LYS A 25 14.39 -5.56 6.68
CA LYS A 25 15.79 -5.49 6.29
C LYS A 25 15.89 -5.75 4.80
N GLY A 26 16.11 -4.69 4.03
CA GLY A 26 16.28 -4.80 2.58
C GLY A 26 17.59 -5.51 2.21
N PRO A 27 17.64 -6.20 1.05
CA PRO A 27 18.86 -6.81 0.55
C PRO A 27 19.96 -5.76 0.35
N GLY A 28 21.14 -5.99 0.91
CA GLY A 28 22.30 -5.10 0.73
C GLY A 28 22.21 -3.72 1.42
N GLN A 29 21.15 -3.44 2.18
CA GLN A 29 21.02 -2.17 2.90
C GLN A 29 21.81 -2.18 4.20
N ASN A 30 22.76 -1.25 4.32
CA ASN A 30 23.44 -0.95 5.57
C ASN A 30 22.61 -0.02 6.48
N ALA A 31 21.85 0.91 5.88
CA ALA A 31 20.89 1.74 6.57
C ALA A 31 19.51 1.03 6.59
N LEU A 32 18.99 0.74 7.78
CA LEU A 32 17.70 0.07 7.95
C LEU A 32 16.58 1.11 7.82
N THR A 33 16.08 1.29 6.60
CA THR A 33 14.92 2.14 6.29
C THR A 33 13.82 1.31 5.66
N ALA A 34 12.57 1.56 6.03
CA ALA A 34 11.40 0.84 5.55
C ALA A 34 10.39 1.84 4.98
N SER A 35 10.39 2.05 3.65
CA SER A 35 9.48 2.98 2.97
C SER A 35 9.26 4.30 3.71
N GLY A 36 10.34 5.02 3.94
CA GLY A 36 10.33 6.32 4.59
C GLY A 36 10.35 6.29 6.13
N MET A 37 10.44 5.12 6.76
CA MET A 37 10.59 4.99 8.21
C MET A 37 12.02 4.61 8.60
N GLU A 38 12.57 5.24 9.63
CA GLU A 38 13.79 4.81 10.30
C GLU A 38 13.51 3.60 11.18
N VAL A 39 13.99 2.42 10.79
CA VAL A 39 13.64 1.16 11.46
C VAL A 39 14.22 1.09 12.88
N VAL A 40 15.50 1.41 13.06
CA VAL A 40 16.15 1.23 14.36
C VAL A 40 15.65 2.18 15.45
N PRO A 41 15.58 3.51 15.22
CA PRO A 41 14.97 4.42 16.19
C PRO A 41 13.51 4.08 16.49
N SER A 42 12.76 3.66 15.48
CA SER A 42 11.36 3.26 15.63
C SER A 42 11.21 1.98 16.46
N LEU A 43 12.06 0.98 16.27
CA LEU A 43 12.10 -0.23 17.10
C LEU A 43 12.47 0.10 18.55
N TYR A 44 13.45 0.99 18.74
CA TYR A 44 13.85 1.43 20.08
C TYR A 44 12.67 2.08 20.82
N ASN A 45 11.97 3.01 20.15
CA ASN A 45 10.78 3.65 20.73
C ASN A 45 9.68 2.64 21.05
N LEU A 46 9.46 1.64 20.17
CA LEU A 46 8.51 0.57 20.45
C LEU A 46 8.91 -0.26 21.68
N LEU A 47 10.19 -0.63 21.81
CA LEU A 47 10.68 -1.38 22.96
C LEU A 47 10.53 -0.59 24.27
N VAL A 48 10.84 0.72 24.25
CA VAL A 48 10.64 1.61 25.40
C VAL A 48 9.16 1.71 25.74
N ARG A 49 8.28 1.84 24.74
CA ARG A 49 6.83 1.89 24.96
C ARG A 49 6.31 0.57 25.53
N LEU A 50 6.73 -0.58 25.03
CA LEU A 50 6.37 -1.88 25.57
C LEU A 50 6.78 -2.01 27.04
N LYS A 51 7.99 -1.54 27.40
CA LYS A 51 8.45 -1.50 28.80
C LYS A 51 7.51 -0.68 29.67
N ASN A 52 7.14 0.52 29.21
CA ASN A 52 6.26 1.42 29.95
C ASN A 52 4.84 0.85 30.11
N GLU A 53 4.39 0.01 29.18
CA GLU A 53 3.11 -0.70 29.24
C GLU A 53 3.21 -2.03 30.04
N GLY A 54 4.32 -2.27 30.74
CA GLY A 54 4.50 -3.41 31.62
C GLY A 54 4.86 -4.73 30.95
N TYR A 55 5.33 -4.70 29.70
CA TYR A 55 5.89 -5.90 29.07
C TYR A 55 7.27 -6.18 29.63
N ASN A 56 7.63 -7.47 29.74
CA ASN A 56 8.97 -7.86 30.11
C ASN A 56 9.92 -7.74 28.91
N VAL A 57 10.63 -6.63 28.84
CA VAL A 57 11.65 -6.37 27.81
C VAL A 57 13.08 -6.47 28.35
N GLY A 58 13.27 -6.96 29.57
CA GLY A 58 14.59 -7.08 30.15
C GLY A 58 15.38 -5.76 30.18
N LYS A 59 16.71 -5.86 30.05
CA LYS A 59 17.59 -4.69 29.95
C LYS A 59 17.65 -4.22 28.51
N LEU A 60 17.14 -3.01 28.25
CA LEU A 60 17.25 -2.36 26.94
C LEU A 60 18.62 -1.69 26.75
N PRO A 61 19.11 -1.52 25.50
CA PRO A 61 20.22 -0.65 25.17
C PRO A 61 19.92 0.80 25.61
N ALA A 62 20.96 1.59 25.86
CA ALA A 62 20.79 2.95 26.37
C ALA A 62 20.19 3.91 25.35
N ASN A 63 20.37 3.64 24.06
CA ASN A 63 19.95 4.50 22.97
C ASN A 63 19.78 3.70 21.66
N PRO A 64 19.18 4.31 20.61
CA PRO A 64 19.04 3.66 19.30
C PRO A 64 20.37 3.24 18.65
N GLN A 65 21.47 3.96 18.91
CA GLN A 65 22.78 3.67 18.33
C GLN A 65 23.36 2.36 18.90
N GLU A 66 23.16 2.09 20.18
CA GLU A 66 23.51 0.81 20.77
C GLU A 66 22.66 -0.34 20.22
N LEU A 67 21.35 -0.10 20.06
CA LEU A 67 20.47 -1.06 19.41
C LEU A 67 20.94 -1.36 17.97
N ALA A 68 21.37 -0.33 17.21
CA ALA A 68 21.92 -0.51 15.87
C ALA A 68 23.13 -1.44 15.84
N LYS A 69 24.09 -1.26 16.78
CA LYS A 69 25.26 -2.13 16.91
C LYS A 69 24.86 -3.57 17.23
N MET A 70 23.89 -3.76 18.12
CA MET A 70 23.36 -5.10 18.43
C MET A 70 22.70 -5.75 17.22
N ILE A 71 21.90 -5.00 16.46
CA ILE A 71 21.27 -5.48 15.22
C ILE A 71 22.34 -5.88 14.18
N GLN A 72 23.40 -5.11 14.03
CA GLN A 72 24.49 -5.47 13.11
C GLN A 72 25.18 -6.77 13.52
N ALA A 73 25.45 -6.96 14.81
CA ALA A 73 26.14 -8.14 15.32
C ALA A 73 25.27 -9.40 15.35
N GLN A 74 23.99 -9.27 15.74
CA GLN A 74 23.10 -10.39 16.05
C GLN A 74 21.99 -10.61 15.02
N GLY A 75 21.67 -9.59 14.23
CA GLY A 75 20.63 -9.62 13.21
C GLY A 75 21.16 -9.96 11.81
N ALA A 76 22.34 -10.55 11.71
CA ALA A 76 22.92 -10.88 10.41
C ALA A 76 22.17 -12.06 9.75
N VAL A 77 21.92 -11.93 8.45
CA VAL A 77 21.33 -12.99 7.62
C VAL A 77 22.22 -13.16 6.39
N PHE A 78 22.75 -14.36 6.22
CA PHE A 78 23.67 -14.69 5.14
C PHE A 78 22.95 -15.45 4.04
N GLY A 79 22.88 -14.85 2.86
CA GLY A 79 22.37 -15.47 1.63
C GLY A 79 23.48 -15.92 0.68
N THR A 80 24.73 -15.46 0.95
CA THR A 80 25.96 -15.87 0.26
C THR A 80 27.04 -16.16 1.31
N TYR A 81 27.97 -17.02 0.96
CA TYR A 81 29.01 -17.44 1.89
C TYR A 81 30.05 -16.33 2.08
N ALA A 82 30.05 -15.74 3.26
CA ALA A 82 31.12 -14.88 3.76
C ALA A 82 31.70 -15.57 5.02
N GLU A 83 32.62 -16.51 4.82
CA GLU A 83 33.05 -17.49 5.82
C GLU A 83 33.45 -16.87 7.16
N GLY A 84 34.31 -15.87 7.14
CA GLY A 84 34.75 -15.20 8.40
C GLY A 84 33.61 -14.44 9.11
N ALA A 85 32.74 -13.77 8.37
CA ALA A 85 31.61 -13.03 8.93
C ALA A 85 30.57 -13.99 9.54
N TYR A 86 30.34 -15.13 8.91
CA TYR A 86 29.42 -16.14 9.44
C TYR A 86 29.96 -16.80 10.72
N THR A 87 31.23 -17.13 10.74
CA THR A 87 31.89 -17.66 11.95
C THR A 87 31.80 -16.67 13.11
N GLN A 88 32.08 -15.39 12.86
CA GLN A 88 31.95 -14.34 13.87
C GLN A 88 30.50 -14.21 14.36
N PHE A 89 29.52 -14.29 13.45
CA PHE A 89 28.12 -14.28 13.82
C PHE A 89 27.73 -15.45 14.72
N LEU A 90 28.20 -16.67 14.45
CA LEU A 90 27.93 -17.82 15.30
C LEU A 90 28.53 -17.66 16.71
N GLN A 91 29.70 -17.04 16.82
CA GLN A 91 30.42 -16.86 18.10
C GLN A 91 29.83 -15.69 18.92
N SER A 92 29.54 -14.55 18.29
CA SER A 92 29.19 -13.32 19.00
C SER A 92 27.73 -12.89 18.81
N GLY A 93 27.04 -13.38 17.77
CA GLY A 93 25.67 -13.04 17.46
C GLY A 93 24.62 -13.80 18.29
N HIS A 94 25.02 -14.84 18.98
CA HIS A 94 24.14 -15.67 19.81
C HIS A 94 22.83 -16.08 19.14
N PRO A 95 22.85 -16.66 17.91
CA PRO A 95 21.63 -17.09 17.22
C PRO A 95 20.92 -18.21 17.99
N ALA A 96 19.64 -18.39 17.69
CA ALA A 96 18.96 -19.61 18.14
C ALA A 96 19.37 -20.76 17.21
N LEU A 97 19.95 -21.83 17.80
CA LEU A 97 20.35 -23.01 17.04
C LEU A 97 19.21 -24.02 17.04
N VAL A 98 18.72 -24.34 15.86
CA VAL A 98 17.59 -25.25 15.62
C VAL A 98 18.13 -26.60 15.16
N THR A 99 17.85 -27.65 15.91
CA THR A 99 18.23 -29.02 15.55
C THR A 99 17.29 -29.61 14.50
N ALA A 100 17.76 -30.65 13.79
CA ALA A 100 16.93 -31.38 12.83
C ALA A 100 15.65 -31.96 13.48
N GLN A 101 15.75 -32.46 14.71
CA GLN A 101 14.61 -32.97 15.46
C GLN A 101 13.58 -31.90 15.80
N GLN A 102 14.03 -30.72 16.26
CA GLN A 102 13.13 -29.59 16.52
C GLN A 102 12.44 -29.13 15.25
N PHE A 103 13.21 -28.93 14.17
CA PHE A 103 12.67 -28.49 12.90
C PHE A 103 11.65 -29.46 12.34
N ALA A 104 11.96 -30.78 12.34
CA ALA A 104 11.03 -31.82 11.91
C ALA A 104 9.74 -31.81 12.73
N GLY A 105 9.83 -31.69 14.06
CA GLY A 105 8.65 -31.61 14.92
C GLY A 105 7.79 -30.37 14.67
N TRP A 106 8.40 -29.23 14.35
CA TRP A 106 7.68 -27.99 14.02
C TRP A 106 7.03 -28.06 12.64
N THR A 107 7.75 -28.56 11.63
CA THR A 107 7.22 -28.70 10.26
C THR A 107 6.07 -29.70 10.18
N GLN A 108 6.12 -30.81 10.91
CA GLN A 108 5.02 -31.76 11.00
C GLN A 108 3.74 -31.13 11.57
N LYS A 109 3.86 -30.18 12.49
CA LYS A 109 2.71 -29.45 13.07
C LYS A 109 2.18 -28.36 12.14
N ALA A 110 3.08 -27.68 11.42
CA ALA A 110 2.75 -26.49 10.66
C ALA A 110 2.47 -26.75 9.17
N LEU A 111 3.21 -27.63 8.52
CA LEU A 111 3.25 -27.79 7.08
C LEU A 111 2.59 -29.08 6.62
N SER A 112 2.09 -29.09 5.39
CA SER A 112 1.64 -30.34 4.75
C SER A 112 2.85 -31.18 4.29
N LYS A 113 2.65 -32.47 4.12
CA LYS A 113 3.67 -33.38 3.57
C LYS A 113 4.17 -32.92 2.19
N LYS A 114 3.28 -32.32 1.38
CA LYS A 114 3.61 -31.77 0.06
C LYS A 114 4.59 -30.61 0.19
N MET A 115 4.35 -29.65 1.09
CA MET A 115 5.23 -28.50 1.32
C MET A 115 6.62 -28.92 1.81
N ILE A 116 6.69 -29.88 2.73
CA ILE A 116 7.96 -30.43 3.22
C ILE A 116 8.73 -31.09 2.07
N LYS A 117 8.04 -31.88 1.22
CA LYS A 117 8.67 -32.53 0.06
C LYS A 117 9.22 -31.50 -0.93
N GLU A 118 8.45 -30.46 -1.25
CA GLU A 118 8.88 -29.39 -2.16
C GLU A 118 10.13 -28.65 -1.64
N MET A 119 10.16 -28.32 -0.35
CA MET A 119 11.31 -27.67 0.28
C MET A 119 12.56 -28.57 0.21
N ASN A 120 12.41 -29.86 0.54
CA ASN A 120 13.53 -30.82 0.48
C ASN A 120 14.04 -31.03 -0.96
N GLN A 121 13.15 -31.04 -1.94
CA GLN A 121 13.53 -31.15 -3.36
C GLN A 121 14.34 -29.96 -3.86
N LEU A 122 14.02 -28.74 -3.38
CA LEU A 122 14.70 -27.52 -3.82
C LEU A 122 16.03 -27.27 -3.08
N TYR A 123 16.06 -27.57 -1.79
CA TYR A 123 17.18 -27.16 -0.93
C TYR A 123 17.97 -28.31 -0.32
N GLY A 124 17.65 -29.57 -0.70
CA GLY A 124 18.28 -30.75 -0.16
C GLY A 124 17.80 -31.09 1.25
N SER A 125 18.62 -31.84 1.98
CA SER A 125 18.33 -32.18 3.39
C SER A 125 18.54 -30.99 4.33
N PHE A 126 17.76 -30.97 5.42
CA PHE A 126 17.98 -29.99 6.49
C PHE A 126 19.43 -30.10 7.04
N PRO A 127 20.10 -28.99 7.33
CA PRO A 127 19.63 -27.60 7.37
C PRO A 127 19.76 -26.84 6.04
N GLY A 128 20.14 -27.50 4.96
CA GLY A 128 20.42 -26.84 3.68
C GLY A 128 21.79 -26.15 3.68
N LYS A 129 21.97 -25.18 2.77
CA LYS A 129 23.26 -24.53 2.54
C LYS A 129 23.48 -23.26 3.37
N TYR A 130 22.43 -22.50 3.68
CA TYR A 130 22.53 -21.19 4.30
C TYR A 130 22.26 -21.24 5.79
N MET A 131 23.01 -20.49 6.57
CA MET A 131 22.91 -20.42 8.04
C MET A 131 23.06 -21.78 8.74
N ALA A 132 23.68 -22.75 8.06
CA ALA A 132 23.97 -24.07 8.60
C ALA A 132 25.23 -24.04 9.46
N THR A 133 25.22 -24.76 10.59
CA THR A 133 26.40 -24.99 11.41
C THR A 133 27.08 -26.30 11.02
N ASP A 134 28.37 -26.47 11.37
CA ASP A 134 29.14 -27.68 11.05
C ASP A 134 28.53 -28.95 11.72
N ASP A 135 27.86 -28.79 12.86
CA ASP A 135 27.15 -29.86 13.56
C ASP A 135 25.71 -30.07 13.08
N GLY A 136 25.35 -29.56 11.92
CA GLY A 136 24.08 -29.82 11.24
C GLY A 136 22.85 -29.11 11.85
N LYS A 137 23.04 -28.04 12.60
CA LYS A 137 21.96 -27.18 13.08
C LYS A 137 21.75 -25.99 12.14
N LEU A 138 20.60 -25.33 12.26
CA LEU A 138 20.29 -24.10 11.55
C LEU A 138 20.31 -22.92 12.51
N ALA A 139 21.07 -21.87 12.19
CA ALA A 139 21.14 -20.66 12.98
C ALA A 139 20.00 -19.70 12.60
N VAL A 140 19.17 -19.32 13.56
CA VAL A 140 18.13 -18.30 13.42
C VAL A 140 18.60 -17.02 14.09
N ALA A 141 18.83 -15.98 13.29
CA ALA A 141 19.24 -14.66 13.78
C ALA A 141 18.14 -14.02 14.63
N ARG A 142 18.49 -13.55 15.81
CA ARG A 142 17.57 -12.90 16.73
C ARG A 142 18.29 -12.02 17.75
N LEU A 143 17.60 -10.95 18.19
CA LEU A 143 17.92 -10.25 19.44
C LEU A 143 16.76 -10.50 20.39
N GLN A 144 17.07 -10.87 21.63
CA GLN A 144 16.02 -11.13 22.62
C GLN A 144 16.14 -10.19 23.80
N PHE A 145 15.06 -9.48 24.09
CA PHE A 145 14.88 -8.59 25.23
C PHE A 145 13.75 -9.15 26.11
N GLY A 146 14.12 -9.95 27.12
CA GLY A 146 13.14 -10.63 27.95
C GLY A 146 12.14 -11.47 27.13
N ASN A 147 10.88 -11.07 27.15
CA ASN A 147 9.80 -11.70 26.40
C ASN A 147 9.54 -11.06 25.01
N VAL A 148 10.44 -10.22 24.51
CA VAL A 148 10.37 -9.65 23.17
C VAL A 148 11.56 -10.12 22.36
N ALA A 149 11.31 -10.68 21.18
CA ALA A 149 12.35 -11.09 20.24
C ALA A 149 12.27 -10.25 18.96
N LEU A 150 13.38 -9.66 18.55
CA LEU A 150 13.55 -8.99 17.27
C LEU A 150 14.20 -9.98 16.29
N LEU A 151 13.57 -10.20 15.14
CA LEU A 151 14.09 -11.03 14.07
C LEU A 151 14.26 -10.19 12.80
N PRO A 152 15.42 -10.25 12.13
CA PRO A 152 15.54 -9.64 10.81
C PRO A 152 14.64 -10.35 9.81
N GLN A 153 14.03 -9.60 8.89
CA GLN A 153 13.26 -10.19 7.81
C GLN A 153 14.20 -11.03 6.93
N VAL A 154 13.98 -12.34 6.91
CA VAL A 154 14.72 -13.28 6.08
C VAL A 154 14.16 -13.25 4.67
N MET A 155 15.02 -13.50 3.68
CA MET A 155 14.60 -13.57 2.29
C MET A 155 13.76 -14.82 2.01
N ALA A 156 12.63 -14.63 1.30
CA ALA A 156 11.71 -15.72 0.95
C ALA A 156 12.18 -16.58 -0.22
N GLY A 157 13.28 -16.21 -0.88
CA GLY A 157 13.88 -16.94 -1.99
C GLY A 157 15.39 -16.91 -1.95
N VAL A 158 16.03 -17.64 -2.85
CA VAL A 158 17.48 -17.67 -3.08
C VAL A 158 17.77 -17.43 -4.56
N GLY A 159 18.83 -16.67 -4.85
CA GLY A 159 19.24 -16.37 -6.22
C GLY A 159 19.73 -14.94 -6.41
N GLY A 160 20.02 -14.54 -7.66
CA GLY A 160 20.57 -13.22 -7.98
C GLY A 160 19.52 -12.12 -8.24
N ASP A 161 18.25 -12.47 -8.37
CA ASP A 161 17.17 -11.51 -8.61
C ASP A 161 16.56 -11.06 -7.28
N SER A 162 16.99 -9.92 -6.79
CA SER A 162 16.55 -9.36 -5.51
C SER A 162 15.04 -9.11 -5.45
N PHE A 163 14.40 -8.77 -6.58
CA PHE A 163 12.96 -8.56 -6.65
C PHE A 163 12.19 -9.86 -6.43
N LYS A 164 12.60 -10.94 -7.12
CA LYS A 164 12.00 -12.28 -6.94
C LYS A 164 12.24 -12.84 -5.54
N ILE A 165 13.36 -12.52 -4.92
CA ILE A 165 13.72 -12.94 -3.58
C ILE A 165 12.74 -12.36 -2.54
N VAL A 166 12.35 -11.09 -2.70
CA VAL A 166 11.46 -10.38 -1.77
C VAL A 166 9.99 -10.60 -2.12
N HIS A 167 9.63 -10.50 -3.40
CA HIS A 167 8.24 -10.53 -3.85
C HIS A 167 7.69 -11.91 -4.18
N GLY A 168 8.47 -12.95 -3.93
CA GLY A 168 8.03 -14.32 -4.10
C GLY A 168 8.30 -14.85 -5.50
N THR A 169 8.74 -16.10 -5.50
CA THR A 169 8.77 -16.98 -6.66
C THR A 169 7.66 -18.00 -6.49
N ASP A 170 7.35 -18.77 -7.52
CA ASP A 170 6.47 -19.93 -7.39
C ASP A 170 7.12 -21.10 -6.62
N GLN A 171 8.28 -20.87 -6.01
CA GLN A 171 9.07 -21.87 -5.32
C GLN A 171 8.85 -21.81 -3.81
N ALA A 172 8.99 -22.96 -3.14
CA ALA A 172 8.95 -23.02 -1.68
C ALA A 172 10.02 -22.14 -1.04
N PRO A 173 9.72 -21.48 0.10
CA PRO A 173 10.72 -20.72 0.86
C PRO A 173 11.85 -21.62 1.39
N PRO A 174 13.09 -21.07 1.55
CA PRO A 174 14.23 -21.83 2.07
C PRO A 174 14.07 -22.16 3.56
N TYR A 175 14.88 -23.11 4.05
CA TYR A 175 14.91 -23.51 5.46
C TYR A 175 15.08 -22.35 6.43
N THR A 176 15.94 -21.38 6.11
CA THR A 176 16.17 -20.18 6.91
C THR A 176 14.90 -19.37 7.13
N TYR A 177 14.10 -19.22 6.07
CA TYR A 177 12.82 -18.51 6.14
C TYR A 177 11.80 -19.26 6.98
N VAL A 178 11.59 -20.52 6.67
CA VAL A 178 10.65 -21.39 7.38
C VAL A 178 11.02 -21.51 8.86
N ALA A 179 12.30 -21.72 9.15
CA ALA A 179 12.79 -21.86 10.53
C ALA A 179 12.60 -20.59 11.37
N SER A 180 12.74 -19.41 10.77
CA SER A 180 12.53 -18.14 11.49
C SER A 180 11.08 -18.00 11.99
N TYR A 181 10.09 -18.28 11.16
CA TYR A 181 8.68 -18.25 11.56
C TYR A 181 8.32 -19.39 12.52
N LEU A 182 8.80 -20.60 12.28
CA LEU A 182 8.52 -21.74 13.16
C LEU A 182 9.23 -21.61 14.51
N TRP A 183 10.42 -21.01 14.53
CA TRP A 183 11.09 -20.67 15.79
C TRP A 183 10.28 -19.63 16.57
N ALA A 184 9.80 -18.57 15.94
CA ALA A 184 8.96 -17.57 16.60
C ALA A 184 7.69 -18.23 17.22
N ARG A 185 7.05 -19.15 16.51
CA ARG A 185 5.83 -19.82 16.96
C ARG A 185 6.06 -20.90 18.00
N TYR A 186 7.01 -21.78 17.80
CA TYR A 186 7.20 -22.98 18.61
C TYR A 186 8.44 -22.94 19.51
N GLY A 187 9.53 -22.36 19.03
CA GLY A 187 10.76 -22.20 19.81
C GLY A 187 10.65 -21.06 20.84
N PHE A 188 10.22 -19.91 20.40
CA PHE A 188 9.98 -18.74 21.25
C PHE A 188 8.58 -18.73 21.86
N SER A 189 7.61 -19.44 21.28
CA SER A 189 6.21 -19.49 21.72
C SER A 189 5.55 -18.10 21.77
N ALA A 190 5.64 -17.34 20.68
CA ALA A 190 5.09 -16.00 20.58
C ALA A 190 3.56 -15.99 20.75
N ASP A 191 3.06 -15.06 21.55
CA ASP A 191 1.63 -14.76 21.69
C ASP A 191 1.14 -13.82 20.59
N ALA A 192 2.03 -13.03 20.01
CA ALA A 192 1.76 -12.19 18.85
C ALA A 192 3.02 -12.06 17.98
N LEU A 193 2.80 -11.88 16.69
CA LEU A 193 3.82 -11.61 15.69
C LEU A 193 3.58 -10.22 15.08
N ILE A 194 4.63 -9.42 14.99
CA ILE A 194 4.59 -8.10 14.38
C ILE A 194 5.53 -8.08 13.19
N HIS A 195 5.02 -7.77 11.99
CA HIS A 195 5.86 -7.30 10.90
C HIS A 195 6.05 -5.80 11.05
N PHE A 196 7.30 -5.36 11.09
CA PHE A 196 7.67 -4.00 11.43
C PHE A 196 8.37 -3.32 10.24
N GLY A 197 7.62 -2.48 9.56
CA GLY A 197 8.05 -1.72 8.38
C GLY A 197 7.66 -2.39 7.06
N THR A 198 7.51 -1.58 6.03
CA THR A 198 7.27 -2.01 4.67
C THR A 198 8.61 -2.39 4.02
N HIS A 199 8.79 -3.57 3.51
CA HIS A 199 7.81 -4.61 3.27
C HIS A 199 7.93 -5.76 4.30
N GLY A 200 6.83 -6.43 4.58
CA GLY A 200 6.87 -7.81 5.00
C GLY A 200 7.22 -8.71 3.79
N SER A 201 7.36 -9.99 4.00
CA SER A 201 7.56 -10.92 2.88
C SER A 201 6.64 -12.13 2.94
N LEU A 202 6.02 -12.39 4.09
CA LEU A 202 5.18 -13.56 4.31
C LEU A 202 3.96 -13.57 3.38
N GLU A 203 3.38 -12.42 3.14
CA GLU A 203 2.24 -12.20 2.23
C GLU A 203 2.57 -12.47 0.76
N TYR A 204 3.85 -12.38 0.38
CA TYR A 204 4.32 -12.63 -0.99
C TYR A 204 4.77 -14.07 -1.23
N THR A 205 4.80 -14.92 -0.21
CA THR A 205 5.16 -16.33 -0.39
C THR A 205 4.26 -17.02 -1.41
N PRO A 206 4.74 -18.08 -2.12
CA PRO A 206 4.01 -18.67 -3.24
C PRO A 206 2.63 -19.18 -2.89
N ARG A 207 1.81 -19.36 -3.89
CA ARG A 207 0.47 -19.90 -3.96
C ARG A 207 -0.63 -18.84 -4.10
N LYS A 208 -1.85 -19.16 -3.64
CA LYS A 208 -3.04 -18.36 -3.93
C LYS A 208 -3.03 -17.01 -3.22
N GLN A 209 -3.50 -16.00 -3.92
CA GLN A 209 -3.66 -14.65 -3.36
C GLN A 209 -4.94 -14.52 -2.52
N VAL A 210 -5.93 -15.37 -2.80
CA VAL A 210 -7.21 -15.45 -2.09
C VAL A 210 -7.67 -16.89 -2.02
N ALA A 211 -8.60 -17.19 -1.13
CA ALA A 211 -9.15 -18.53 -0.93
C ALA A 211 -8.03 -19.55 -0.62
N LEU A 212 -7.29 -19.29 0.45
CA LEU A 212 -6.15 -20.07 0.88
C LEU A 212 -6.52 -21.54 1.13
N ASP A 213 -5.56 -22.42 0.89
CA ASP A 213 -5.71 -23.84 1.19
C ASP A 213 -4.60 -24.33 2.13
N SER A 214 -4.64 -25.62 2.46
CA SER A 214 -3.71 -26.24 3.40
C SER A 214 -2.25 -26.27 2.94
N ASN A 215 -1.93 -25.78 1.73
CA ASN A 215 -0.59 -25.72 1.17
C ASN A 215 -0.11 -24.29 0.96
N ASP A 216 -0.85 -23.27 1.41
CA ASP A 216 -0.44 -21.87 1.29
C ASP A 216 0.59 -21.53 2.37
N TRP A 217 1.80 -21.13 1.95
CA TRP A 217 2.92 -20.86 2.84
C TRP A 217 2.62 -19.77 3.86
N SER A 218 1.97 -18.69 3.44
CA SER A 218 1.62 -17.58 4.32
C SER A 218 0.71 -18.02 5.47
N ASP A 219 -0.35 -18.78 5.16
CA ASP A 219 -1.28 -19.32 6.14
C ASP A 219 -0.58 -20.28 7.11
N ARG A 220 0.23 -21.20 6.56
CA ARG A 220 0.88 -22.23 7.35
C ARG A 220 1.98 -21.69 8.27
N LEU A 221 2.71 -20.68 7.83
CA LEU A 221 3.79 -20.08 8.63
C LEU A 221 3.26 -19.17 9.73
N ILE A 222 2.20 -18.38 9.47
CA ILE A 222 1.58 -17.56 10.50
C ILE A 222 0.74 -18.39 11.49
N GLY A 223 0.00 -19.37 10.98
CA GLY A 223 -0.90 -20.21 11.75
C GLY A 223 -1.97 -19.40 12.48
N VAL A 224 -2.11 -19.65 13.77
CA VAL A 224 -3.15 -19.03 14.63
C VAL A 224 -2.63 -17.86 15.48
N VAL A 225 -1.36 -17.48 15.31
CA VAL A 225 -0.76 -16.41 16.09
C VAL A 225 -1.33 -15.06 15.64
N PRO A 226 -1.84 -14.21 16.56
CA PRO A 226 -2.22 -12.84 16.26
C PRO A 226 -1.10 -12.11 15.51
N HIS A 227 -1.45 -11.55 14.36
CA HIS A 227 -0.50 -10.90 13.47
C HIS A 227 -0.82 -9.42 13.30
N LEU A 228 0.13 -8.57 13.60
CA LEU A 228 0.07 -7.13 13.38
C LEU A 228 1.08 -6.76 12.30
N TYR A 229 0.67 -5.91 11.37
CA TYR A 229 1.52 -5.44 10.29
C TYR A 229 1.61 -3.91 10.28
N ILE A 230 2.78 -3.40 10.63
CA ILE A 230 3.09 -1.97 10.65
C ILE A 230 3.67 -1.59 9.30
N TYR A 231 2.94 -0.80 8.52
CA TYR A 231 3.25 -0.51 7.12
C TYR A 231 3.03 0.98 6.78
N THR A 232 3.50 1.41 5.61
CA THR A 232 3.17 2.75 5.10
C THR A 232 1.82 2.77 4.40
N ILE A 233 1.02 3.80 4.66
CA ILE A 233 -0.31 3.98 4.05
C ILE A 233 -0.26 4.04 2.52
N GLY A 234 0.86 4.47 1.93
CA GLY A 234 1.04 4.50 0.48
C GLY A 234 1.04 3.13 -0.19
N ASN A 235 1.20 2.04 0.58
CA ASN A 235 1.27 0.66 0.08
C ASN A 235 0.00 -0.16 0.37
N VAL A 236 -1.14 0.38 0.00
CA VAL A 236 -2.47 -0.22 0.27
C VAL A 236 -2.62 -1.62 -0.32
N GLY A 237 -2.06 -1.86 -1.51
CA GLY A 237 -2.12 -3.18 -2.18
C GLY A 237 -1.49 -4.27 -1.33
N GLU A 238 -0.32 -4.02 -0.78
CA GLU A 238 0.41 -4.93 0.11
C GLU A 238 -0.35 -5.18 1.42
N ALA A 239 -0.87 -4.12 2.05
CA ALA A 239 -1.69 -4.26 3.25
C ALA A 239 -2.91 -5.16 3.01
N MET A 240 -3.56 -5.06 1.85
CA MET A 240 -4.69 -5.91 1.48
C MET A 240 -4.28 -7.36 1.27
N ILE A 241 -3.10 -7.61 0.69
CA ILE A 241 -2.56 -8.96 0.54
C ILE A 241 -2.22 -9.55 1.92
N ALA A 242 -1.58 -8.78 2.80
CA ALA A 242 -1.27 -9.21 4.17
C ALA A 242 -2.55 -9.55 4.96
N LYS A 243 -3.60 -8.73 4.87
CA LYS A 243 -4.90 -9.03 5.50
C LYS A 243 -5.50 -10.35 4.99
N ARG A 244 -5.39 -10.63 3.70
CA ARG A 244 -5.99 -11.82 3.08
C ARG A 244 -5.18 -13.09 3.32
N ARG A 245 -3.85 -13.00 3.33
CA ARG A 245 -2.96 -14.17 3.32
C ARG A 245 -2.37 -14.49 4.69
N THR A 246 -2.26 -13.50 5.57
CA THR A 246 -1.68 -13.68 6.91
C THR A 246 -2.60 -13.21 8.02
N TYR A 247 -3.86 -12.89 7.70
CA TYR A 247 -4.87 -12.41 8.66
C TYR A 247 -4.41 -11.19 9.45
N ALA A 248 -3.55 -10.36 8.85
CA ALA A 248 -2.91 -9.26 9.53
C ALA A 248 -3.90 -8.17 9.95
N GLN A 249 -3.74 -7.67 11.17
CA GLN A 249 -4.24 -6.36 11.57
C GLN A 249 -3.23 -5.32 11.09
N THR A 250 -3.64 -4.53 10.11
CA THR A 250 -2.77 -3.52 9.51
C THR A 250 -2.82 -2.22 10.29
N GLN A 251 -1.64 -1.66 10.59
CA GLN A 251 -1.46 -0.38 11.26
C GLN A 251 -0.52 0.48 10.43
N SER A 252 -1.02 1.60 9.91
CA SER A 252 -0.17 2.53 9.18
C SER A 252 0.66 3.38 10.13
N TYR A 253 1.93 3.61 9.78
CA TYR A 253 2.71 4.71 10.33
C TYR A 253 2.52 5.98 9.49
N LEU A 254 2.90 7.13 10.04
CA LEU A 254 2.84 8.40 9.32
C LEU A 254 3.83 8.39 8.15
N THR A 255 3.41 8.97 7.03
CA THR A 255 4.33 9.20 5.91
C THR A 255 5.41 10.19 6.34
N PRO A 256 6.62 10.14 5.74
CA PRO A 256 7.58 11.23 5.92
C PRO A 256 6.95 12.58 5.56
N PRO A 257 7.28 13.66 6.27
CA PRO A 257 6.78 14.98 5.93
C PRO A 257 7.26 15.37 4.53
N PHE A 258 6.35 15.88 3.72
CA PHE A 258 6.68 16.34 2.37
C PHE A 258 7.29 17.76 2.43
N LYS A 259 8.36 17.97 1.68
CA LYS A 259 8.91 19.31 1.41
C LYS A 259 8.77 19.63 -0.07
N GLU A 260 8.59 20.89 -0.38
CA GLU A 260 8.75 21.34 -1.76
C GLU A 260 10.21 21.16 -2.16
N SER A 261 10.45 20.58 -3.34
CA SER A 261 11.79 20.36 -3.86
C SER A 261 12.51 21.69 -4.07
N GLU A 262 13.71 21.86 -3.51
CA GLU A 262 14.60 22.99 -3.84
C GLU A 262 15.04 22.96 -5.33
N LEU A 263 14.92 21.82 -5.99
CA LEU A 263 15.09 21.68 -7.43
C LEU A 263 14.14 22.57 -8.24
N ARG A 264 13.04 23.05 -7.65
CA ARG A 264 12.11 23.98 -8.32
C ARG A 264 12.78 25.25 -8.86
N GLN A 265 13.81 25.78 -8.18
CA GLN A 265 14.49 26.99 -8.68
C GLN A 265 15.37 26.70 -9.90
N THR A 266 16.16 25.62 -9.85
CA THR A 266 17.02 25.21 -10.97
C THR A 266 16.18 24.68 -12.13
N TYR A 267 15.09 23.97 -11.81
CA TYR A 267 14.10 23.51 -12.76
C TYR A 267 13.36 24.66 -13.44
N LYS A 268 13.08 25.76 -12.71
CA LYS A 268 12.46 26.95 -13.30
C LYS A 268 13.31 27.52 -14.44
N GLN A 269 14.63 27.57 -14.27
CA GLN A 269 15.54 28.04 -15.33
C GLN A 269 15.46 27.13 -16.58
N LEU A 270 15.40 25.80 -16.40
CA LEU A 270 15.24 24.86 -17.49
C LEU A 270 13.87 25.02 -18.17
N SER A 271 12.80 25.09 -17.40
CA SER A 271 11.44 25.32 -17.91
C SER A 271 11.33 26.62 -18.69
N ASP A 272 11.89 27.73 -18.17
CA ASP A 272 11.92 29.03 -18.85
C ASP A 272 12.71 28.96 -20.18
N ALA A 273 13.80 28.17 -20.23
CA ALA A 273 14.58 27.96 -21.44
C ALA A 273 13.81 27.11 -22.49
N ILE A 274 13.10 26.06 -22.04
CA ILE A 274 12.24 25.23 -22.90
C ILE A 274 11.10 26.08 -23.48
N GLN A 275 10.38 26.85 -22.66
CA GLN A 275 9.33 27.75 -23.14
C GLN A 275 9.84 28.80 -24.13
N SER A 276 11.08 29.28 -23.94
CA SER A 276 11.71 30.20 -24.87
C SER A 276 12.00 29.53 -26.21
N TYR A 277 12.40 28.26 -26.20
CA TYR A 277 12.56 27.46 -27.40
C TYR A 277 11.22 27.22 -28.11
N GLU A 278 10.15 26.86 -27.39
CA GLU A 278 8.81 26.64 -27.94
C GLU A 278 8.24 27.89 -28.63
N LYS A 279 8.47 29.07 -28.01
CA LYS A 279 8.02 30.36 -28.60
C LYS A 279 8.74 30.69 -29.89
N LYS A 280 10.03 30.38 -29.98
CA LYS A 280 10.85 30.64 -31.14
C LYS A 280 11.96 29.59 -31.23
N ALA A 281 11.68 28.47 -31.91
CA ALA A 281 12.66 27.40 -32.10
C ALA A 281 13.89 27.94 -32.84
N SER A 282 15.05 27.90 -32.18
CA SER A 282 16.34 28.29 -32.73
C SER A 282 17.46 27.42 -32.15
N ALA A 283 18.56 27.32 -32.88
CA ALA A 283 19.75 26.63 -32.40
C ALA A 283 20.26 27.23 -31.08
N GLU A 284 20.22 28.55 -30.95
CA GLU A 284 20.63 29.27 -29.74
C GLU A 284 19.80 28.87 -28.51
N GLN A 285 18.47 28.82 -28.65
CA GLN A 285 17.58 28.41 -27.55
C GLN A 285 17.76 26.93 -27.20
N SER A 286 17.94 26.06 -28.20
CA SER A 286 18.23 24.64 -27.98
C SER A 286 19.56 24.43 -27.24
N LEU A 287 20.59 25.21 -27.54
CA LEU A 287 21.87 25.17 -26.80
C LEU A 287 21.74 25.63 -25.36
N LYS A 288 20.86 26.60 -25.06
CA LYS A 288 20.54 27.02 -23.68
C LYS A 288 19.87 25.89 -22.90
N VAL A 289 18.88 25.23 -23.52
CA VAL A 289 18.24 24.04 -22.93
C VAL A 289 19.28 22.96 -22.67
N LYS A 290 20.13 22.65 -23.66
CA LYS A 290 21.19 21.64 -23.53
C LYS A 290 22.15 21.97 -22.38
N ALA A 291 22.63 23.19 -22.27
CA ALA A 291 23.54 23.61 -21.22
C ALA A 291 22.96 23.37 -19.82
N LEU A 292 21.67 23.71 -19.61
CA LEU A 292 20.96 23.47 -18.35
C LEU A 292 20.73 21.99 -18.11
N THR A 293 20.34 21.23 -19.12
CA THR A 293 20.09 19.80 -19.06
C THR A 293 21.36 19.04 -18.66
N VAL A 294 22.53 19.41 -19.22
CA VAL A 294 23.83 18.84 -18.86
C VAL A 294 24.24 19.24 -17.45
N LYS A 295 24.10 20.52 -17.10
CA LYS A 295 24.40 21.04 -15.75
C LYS A 295 23.61 20.33 -14.66
N MET A 296 22.35 19.99 -14.94
CA MET A 296 21.46 19.29 -14.00
C MET A 296 21.65 17.77 -13.99
N GLY A 297 22.52 17.20 -14.83
CA GLY A 297 22.74 15.76 -14.95
C GLY A 297 21.64 15.01 -15.72
N ILE A 298 20.60 15.70 -16.18
CA ILE A 298 19.44 15.12 -16.90
C ILE A 298 19.91 14.45 -18.21
N ALA A 299 20.90 15.04 -18.89
CA ALA A 299 21.44 14.48 -20.12
C ALA A 299 21.95 13.05 -19.94
N ARG A 300 22.58 12.76 -18.81
CA ARG A 300 23.08 11.41 -18.49
C ARG A 300 21.93 10.43 -18.26
N GLU A 301 20.91 10.83 -17.52
CA GLU A 301 19.75 9.98 -17.21
C GLU A 301 18.94 9.63 -18.46
N LEU A 302 18.82 10.58 -19.39
CA LEU A 302 18.13 10.38 -20.67
C LEU A 302 19.00 9.80 -21.78
N GLY A 303 20.30 9.55 -21.53
CA GLY A 303 21.23 9.08 -22.55
C GLY A 303 21.44 10.07 -23.70
N LEU A 304 21.35 11.40 -23.42
CA LEU A 304 21.54 12.45 -24.41
C LEU A 304 23.01 12.87 -24.51
N ASP A 305 23.38 13.44 -25.68
CA ASP A 305 24.73 13.93 -25.88
C ASP A 305 25.06 15.09 -24.93
N ALA A 306 26.05 14.87 -24.07
CA ALA A 306 26.57 15.84 -23.10
C ALA A 306 27.98 16.38 -23.49
N LYS A 307 28.58 15.85 -24.60
CA LYS A 307 29.95 16.17 -24.95
C LYS A 307 30.06 17.30 -25.99
N GLN A 308 29.20 17.27 -26.98
CA GLN A 308 29.24 18.24 -28.10
C GLN A 308 28.37 19.48 -27.75
N MET A 309 28.85 20.34 -26.86
CA MET A 309 28.08 21.48 -26.33
C MET A 309 27.69 22.52 -27.39
N ASN A 310 28.30 22.50 -28.57
CA ASN A 310 27.99 23.37 -29.71
C ASN A 310 26.94 22.78 -30.66
N LYS A 311 26.54 21.52 -30.47
CA LYS A 311 25.49 20.85 -31.27
C LYS A 311 24.15 20.95 -30.54
N PRO A 312 23.14 21.64 -31.10
CA PRO A 312 21.84 21.78 -30.47
C PRO A 312 21.12 20.43 -30.36
N TYR A 313 20.24 20.30 -29.36
CA TYR A 313 19.28 19.19 -29.28
C TYR A 313 18.21 19.36 -30.36
N SER A 314 17.73 18.23 -30.88
CA SER A 314 16.54 18.18 -31.74
C SER A 314 15.28 18.50 -30.93
N ALA A 315 14.16 18.74 -31.62
CA ALA A 315 12.87 18.97 -31.00
C ALA A 315 12.43 17.77 -30.12
N ASP A 316 12.66 16.53 -30.59
CA ASP A 316 12.34 15.30 -29.86
C ASP A 316 13.19 15.15 -28.59
N GLU A 317 14.49 15.51 -28.65
CA GLU A 317 15.35 15.50 -27.47
C GLU A 317 14.91 16.53 -26.44
N ILE A 318 14.49 17.73 -26.88
CA ILE A 318 13.95 18.77 -26.01
C ILE A 318 12.64 18.31 -25.36
N ALA A 319 11.70 17.69 -26.10
CA ALA A 319 10.46 17.15 -25.56
C ALA A 319 10.73 16.03 -24.52
N ARG A 320 11.75 15.20 -24.72
CA ARG A 320 12.17 14.21 -23.71
C ARG A 320 12.72 14.87 -22.46
N VAL A 321 13.49 15.96 -22.60
CA VAL A 321 13.98 16.74 -21.46
C VAL A 321 12.83 17.39 -20.71
N GLU A 322 11.85 17.93 -21.42
CA GLU A 322 10.65 18.56 -20.83
C GLU A 322 9.85 17.55 -19.99
N ASN A 323 9.49 16.41 -20.57
CA ASN A 323 8.75 15.37 -19.86
C ASN A 323 9.48 14.89 -18.59
N PHE A 324 10.78 14.60 -18.70
CA PHE A 324 11.59 14.18 -17.54
C PHE A 324 11.68 15.26 -16.48
N ALA A 325 11.82 16.50 -16.92
CA ALA A 325 11.89 17.65 -16.05
C ALA A 325 10.54 17.90 -15.35
N GLU A 326 9.41 17.67 -15.99
CA GLU A 326 8.08 17.72 -15.38
C GLU A 326 7.88 16.61 -14.35
N GLU A 327 8.32 15.39 -14.65
CA GLU A 327 8.29 14.28 -13.68
C GLU A 327 9.07 14.65 -12.42
N LEU A 328 10.31 15.14 -12.56
CA LEU A 328 11.14 15.57 -11.43
C LEU A 328 10.52 16.74 -10.64
N ALA A 329 9.86 17.69 -11.30
CA ALA A 329 9.23 18.82 -10.62
C ALA A 329 7.99 18.43 -9.84
N ASN A 330 7.32 17.36 -10.28
CA ASN A 330 6.15 16.80 -9.62
C ASN A 330 6.53 15.80 -8.52
N GLU A 331 7.80 15.37 -8.46
CA GLU A 331 8.27 14.49 -7.42
C GLU A 331 8.32 15.22 -6.07
N LYS A 332 7.48 14.79 -5.15
CA LYS A 332 7.44 15.31 -3.79
C LYS A 332 8.58 14.69 -3.00
N ILE A 333 9.56 15.51 -2.63
CA ILE A 333 10.69 15.03 -1.83
C ILE A 333 10.26 14.91 -0.38
N THR A 334 10.63 13.82 0.26
CA THR A 334 10.50 13.66 1.71
C THR A 334 11.59 14.44 2.42
N GLY A 335 11.20 15.30 3.35
CA GLY A 335 12.15 16.17 4.07
C GLY A 335 13.03 15.44 5.07
N LYS A 336 12.52 14.38 5.68
CA LYS A 336 13.18 13.49 6.64
C LYS A 336 12.46 12.14 6.67
N LEU A 337 13.10 11.12 7.23
CA LEU A 337 12.43 9.85 7.48
C LEU A 337 11.50 9.98 8.71
N TYR A 338 10.46 9.16 8.76
CA TYR A 338 9.57 9.09 9.91
C TYR A 338 10.13 8.15 10.98
N THR A 339 10.06 8.58 12.23
CA THR A 339 10.36 7.73 13.38
C THR A 339 9.08 7.42 14.14
N LEU A 340 8.74 6.13 14.31
CA LEU A 340 7.54 5.70 15.01
C LEU A 340 7.51 6.23 16.45
N GLY A 341 6.36 6.81 16.84
CA GLY A 341 6.17 7.40 18.17
C GLY A 341 6.62 8.86 18.27
N VAL A 342 7.18 9.43 17.19
CA VAL A 342 7.52 10.86 17.13
C VAL A 342 6.43 11.58 16.32
N PRO A 343 5.67 12.51 16.92
CA PRO A 343 4.68 13.29 16.19
C PRO A 343 5.37 14.26 15.22
N TYR A 344 4.65 14.71 14.21
CA TYR A 344 5.09 15.82 13.37
C TYR A 344 5.21 17.09 14.22
N ASP A 345 6.27 17.86 13.98
CA ASP A 345 6.33 19.23 14.47
C ASP A 345 5.49 20.18 13.59
N ASN A 346 5.38 21.43 14.00
CA ASN A 346 4.56 22.41 13.29
C ASN A 346 5.06 22.68 11.85
N ASP A 347 6.38 22.57 11.62
CA ASP A 347 6.95 22.74 10.28
C ASP A 347 6.64 21.53 9.39
N ASP A 348 6.72 20.32 9.92
CA ASP A 348 6.35 19.10 9.23
C ASP A 348 4.86 19.11 8.81
N VAL A 349 3.98 19.55 9.73
CA VAL A 349 2.55 19.71 9.44
C VAL A 349 2.34 20.74 8.35
N ARG A 350 2.94 21.92 8.49
CA ARG A 350 2.81 23.01 7.54
C ARG A 350 3.27 22.61 6.14
N THR A 351 4.48 22.06 6.01
CA THR A 351 5.05 21.69 4.72
C THR A 351 4.27 20.55 4.06
N SER A 352 3.81 19.56 4.85
CA SER A 352 2.97 18.46 4.34
C SER A 352 1.62 18.97 3.86
N VAL A 353 0.97 19.86 4.59
CA VAL A 353 -0.31 20.44 4.18
C VAL A 353 -0.14 21.31 2.93
N TYR A 354 0.93 22.08 2.81
CA TYR A 354 1.24 22.81 1.58
C TYR A 354 1.36 21.86 0.38
N ALA A 355 2.14 20.81 0.51
CA ALA A 355 2.34 19.86 -0.57
C ALA A 355 1.05 19.14 -0.99
N MET A 356 0.11 18.96 -0.06
CA MET A 356 -1.15 18.23 -0.30
C MET A 356 -2.29 19.15 -0.77
N ALA A 357 -2.40 20.36 -0.24
CA ALA A 357 -3.58 21.20 -0.35
C ALA A 357 -3.43 22.37 -1.34
N THR A 358 -2.22 22.84 -1.61
CA THR A 358 -2.02 24.04 -2.43
C THR A 358 -2.59 23.89 -3.84
N ASP A 359 -2.24 22.83 -4.55
CA ASP A 359 -2.70 22.61 -5.92
C ASP A 359 -4.23 22.39 -6.00
N PRO A 360 -4.85 21.51 -5.19
CA PRO A 360 -6.31 21.35 -5.18
C PRO A 360 -7.04 22.67 -4.91
N ILE A 361 -6.57 23.49 -3.98
CA ILE A 361 -7.18 24.79 -3.67
C ILE A 361 -7.00 25.76 -4.84
N ALA A 362 -5.83 25.83 -5.45
CA ALA A 362 -5.55 26.70 -6.58
C ALA A 362 -6.43 26.37 -7.80
N TYR A 363 -6.53 25.08 -8.14
CA TYR A 363 -7.42 24.63 -9.22
C TYR A 363 -8.90 24.79 -8.87
N GLY A 364 -9.28 24.65 -7.60
CA GLY A 364 -10.63 24.95 -7.12
C GLY A 364 -10.98 26.43 -7.30
N MET A 365 -10.06 27.36 -6.94
CA MET A 365 -10.23 28.78 -7.18
C MET A 365 -10.35 29.12 -8.67
N LEU A 366 -9.51 28.51 -9.52
CA LEU A 366 -9.60 28.65 -10.97
C LEU A 366 -10.95 28.16 -11.50
N ALA A 367 -11.43 27.03 -11.03
CA ALA A 367 -12.75 26.48 -11.45
C ALA A 367 -13.90 27.45 -11.08
N VAL A 368 -13.86 28.03 -9.88
CA VAL A 368 -14.82 29.05 -9.45
C VAL A 368 -14.76 30.28 -10.38
N ASP A 369 -13.54 30.74 -10.69
CA ASP A 369 -13.38 31.92 -11.56
C ASP A 369 -13.81 31.64 -13.00
N LYS A 370 -13.58 30.43 -13.52
CA LYS A 370 -14.10 30.00 -14.82
C LYS A 370 -15.64 30.02 -14.84
N LEU A 371 -16.27 29.45 -13.83
CA LEU A 371 -17.74 29.44 -13.69
C LEU A 371 -18.35 30.85 -13.61
N LYS A 372 -17.62 31.78 -13.01
CA LYS A 372 -18.03 33.20 -12.86
C LYS A 372 -17.58 34.11 -14.02
N GLY A 373 -16.97 33.56 -15.07
CA GLY A 373 -16.46 34.31 -16.21
C GLY A 373 -15.30 35.26 -15.87
N ARG A 374 -14.58 35.04 -14.77
CA ARG A 374 -13.47 35.90 -14.31
C ARG A 374 -12.08 35.37 -14.67
N ALA A 375 -11.99 34.09 -15.05
CA ALA A 375 -10.72 33.49 -15.40
C ALA A 375 -10.24 33.94 -16.78
N GLN A 376 -8.94 34.23 -16.90
CA GLN A 376 -8.31 34.42 -18.20
C GLN A 376 -8.26 33.10 -18.95
N GLU A 377 -8.54 33.14 -20.28
CA GLU A 377 -8.51 31.93 -21.09
C GLU A 377 -7.11 31.31 -21.11
N GLY A 378 -7.05 30.00 -20.89
CA GLY A 378 -5.80 29.24 -20.92
C GLY A 378 -4.82 29.56 -19.79
N VAL A 379 -5.24 30.22 -18.72
CA VAL A 379 -4.37 30.61 -17.58
C VAL A 379 -3.61 29.42 -16.99
N GLU A 380 -4.23 28.23 -16.98
CA GLU A 380 -3.62 26.97 -16.52
C GLU A 380 -2.44 26.51 -17.38
N LYS A 381 -2.35 26.96 -18.63
CA LYS A 381 -1.24 26.68 -19.54
C LYS A 381 -0.06 27.66 -19.36
N HIS A 382 -0.29 28.76 -18.64
CA HIS A 382 0.70 29.80 -18.38
C HIS A 382 1.16 29.74 -16.92
N LYS A 383 2.11 28.88 -16.63
CA LYS A 383 2.57 28.56 -15.27
C LYS A 383 2.82 29.80 -14.39
N GLN A 384 3.55 30.79 -14.85
CA GLN A 384 3.84 32.00 -14.07
C GLN A 384 2.56 32.80 -13.75
N LEU A 385 1.61 32.85 -14.69
CA LEU A 385 0.34 33.53 -14.48
C LEU A 385 -0.53 32.74 -13.49
N PHE A 386 -0.59 31.42 -13.64
CA PHE A 386 -1.29 30.54 -12.71
C PHE A 386 -0.70 30.61 -11.29
N ASP A 387 0.63 30.54 -11.17
CA ASP A 387 1.33 30.68 -9.89
C ASP A 387 0.97 31.99 -9.19
N ARG A 388 0.98 33.10 -9.91
CA ARG A 388 0.69 34.44 -9.37
C ARG A 388 -0.79 34.58 -8.97
N LEU A 389 -1.70 34.11 -9.79
CA LEU A 389 -3.14 34.34 -9.60
C LEU A 389 -3.79 33.34 -8.65
N TYR A 390 -3.31 32.08 -8.61
CA TYR A 390 -3.97 30.99 -7.90
C TYR A 390 -3.07 30.30 -6.87
N LEU A 391 -1.87 29.83 -7.23
CA LEU A 391 -1.01 29.09 -6.30
C LEU A 391 -0.55 29.96 -5.11
N SER A 392 -0.14 31.20 -5.36
CA SER A 392 0.25 32.11 -4.27
C SER A 392 -0.90 32.41 -3.33
N LYS A 393 -2.13 32.57 -3.85
CA LYS A 393 -3.34 32.74 -3.04
C LYS A 393 -3.66 31.49 -2.24
N ALA A 394 -3.57 30.31 -2.87
CA ALA A 394 -3.79 29.03 -2.22
C ALA A 394 -2.82 28.82 -1.05
N ARG A 395 -1.53 29.09 -1.24
CA ARG A 395 -0.51 29.03 -0.17
C ARG A 395 -0.85 29.96 0.99
N ASN A 396 -1.19 31.22 0.70
CA ASN A 396 -1.60 32.17 1.72
C ASN A 396 -2.84 31.68 2.48
N THR A 397 -3.81 31.12 1.78
CA THR A 397 -5.00 30.52 2.39
C THR A 397 -4.63 29.37 3.34
N VAL A 398 -3.79 28.44 2.91
CA VAL A 398 -3.31 27.33 3.75
C VAL A 398 -2.56 27.86 4.98
N THR A 399 -1.68 28.87 4.80
CA THR A 399 -0.94 29.49 5.92
C THR A 399 -1.89 30.03 6.98
N GLN A 400 -2.90 30.75 6.56
CA GLN A 400 -3.84 31.37 7.48
C GLN A 400 -4.75 30.36 8.16
N LEU A 401 -5.18 29.32 7.43
CA LEU A 401 -5.98 28.22 7.98
C LEU A 401 -5.22 27.45 9.06
N LEU A 402 -3.94 27.17 8.83
CA LEU A 402 -3.08 26.49 9.82
C LEU A 402 -2.79 27.34 11.06
N GLY A 403 -2.78 28.67 10.91
CA GLY A 403 -2.59 29.61 12.02
C GLY A 403 -3.86 29.92 12.81
N SER A 404 -5.02 29.40 12.39
CA SER A 404 -6.33 29.73 13.00
C SER A 404 -6.85 28.58 13.84
N ALA A 405 -7.30 28.88 15.08
CA ALA A 405 -7.90 27.89 15.98
C ALA A 405 -9.28 27.40 15.50
N SER A 406 -9.98 28.21 14.70
CA SER A 406 -11.24 27.88 14.07
C SER A 406 -11.40 28.64 12.75
N VAL A 407 -12.11 28.06 11.81
CA VAL A 407 -12.36 28.64 10.49
C VAL A 407 -13.87 28.83 10.32
N SER A 408 -14.30 30.09 10.18
CA SER A 408 -15.71 30.39 9.91
C SER A 408 -16.04 30.22 8.42
N ASP A 409 -17.33 30.05 8.13
CA ASP A 409 -17.84 29.97 6.75
C ASP A 409 -17.58 31.26 5.97
N GLU A 410 -17.67 32.41 6.63
CA GLU A 410 -17.34 33.71 6.03
C GLU A 410 -15.86 33.77 5.62
N TYR A 411 -14.98 33.21 6.45
CA TYR A 411 -13.56 33.16 6.16
C TYR A 411 -13.28 32.31 4.91
N ILE A 412 -13.86 31.10 4.83
CA ILE A 412 -13.77 30.22 3.66
C ILE A 412 -14.29 30.94 2.41
N CYS A 413 -15.50 31.52 2.49
CA CYS A 413 -16.13 32.25 1.39
C CYS A 413 -15.24 33.39 0.86
N ARG A 414 -14.66 34.16 1.76
CA ARG A 414 -13.78 35.28 1.42
C ARG A 414 -12.51 34.85 0.68
N TYR A 415 -11.86 33.77 1.14
CA TYR A 415 -10.60 33.33 0.55
C TYR A 415 -10.78 32.53 -0.73
N VAL A 416 -11.80 31.72 -0.82
CA VAL A 416 -12.10 30.92 -2.02
C VAL A 416 -12.84 31.76 -3.08
N GLY A 417 -13.44 32.87 -2.69
CA GLY A 417 -14.21 33.75 -3.60
C GLY A 417 -15.58 33.23 -3.95
N ILE A 418 -16.23 32.53 -2.98
CA ILE A 418 -17.60 31.99 -3.11
C ILE A 418 -18.55 32.66 -2.11
N THR A 419 -19.85 32.53 -2.35
CA THR A 419 -20.90 32.99 -1.45
C THR A 419 -21.21 31.91 -0.40
N PRO A 420 -21.84 32.28 0.75
CA PRO A 420 -22.32 31.29 1.73
C PRO A 420 -23.30 30.25 1.12
N ALA A 421 -24.13 30.67 0.17
CA ALA A 421 -25.04 29.74 -0.52
C ALA A 421 -24.31 28.73 -1.38
N GLU A 422 -23.26 29.15 -2.10
CA GLU A 422 -22.39 28.25 -2.89
C GLU A 422 -21.63 27.29 -1.96
N LEU A 423 -21.14 27.74 -0.80
CA LEU A 423 -20.50 26.87 0.18
C LEU A 423 -21.46 25.80 0.69
N GLN A 424 -22.70 26.17 1.02
CA GLN A 424 -23.71 25.21 1.45
C GLN A 424 -24.07 24.22 0.35
N MET A 425 -24.10 24.67 -0.90
CA MET A 425 -24.30 23.78 -2.03
C MET A 425 -23.14 22.79 -2.19
N ALA A 426 -21.89 23.27 -2.08
CA ALA A 426 -20.70 22.42 -2.14
C ALA A 426 -20.72 21.34 -1.05
N ARG A 427 -21.07 21.69 0.18
CA ARG A 427 -21.24 20.74 1.30
C ARG A 427 -22.32 19.70 1.04
N LYS A 428 -23.45 20.10 0.42
CA LYS A 428 -24.48 19.14 0.03
C LYS A 428 -23.98 18.16 -1.01
N VAL A 429 -23.25 18.64 -2.01
CA VAL A 429 -22.66 17.78 -3.05
C VAL A 429 -21.64 16.82 -2.44
N GLU A 430 -20.78 17.31 -1.55
CA GLU A 430 -19.82 16.48 -0.82
C GLU A 430 -20.51 15.40 0.01
N ALA A 431 -21.54 15.76 0.77
CA ALA A 431 -22.34 14.81 1.54
C ALA A 431 -23.02 13.76 0.65
N MET A 432 -23.47 14.15 -0.54
CA MET A 432 -24.03 13.23 -1.52
C MET A 432 -22.97 12.30 -2.14
N GLN A 433 -21.73 12.78 -2.32
CA GLN A 433 -20.61 11.97 -2.83
C GLN A 433 -20.00 11.06 -1.76
N ALA A 434 -20.03 11.49 -0.49
CA ALA A 434 -19.61 10.71 0.65
C ALA A 434 -20.68 9.69 1.11
N ALA A 435 -21.88 9.73 0.51
CA ALA A 435 -22.91 8.73 0.78
C ALA A 435 -22.38 7.33 0.39
N PRO A 436 -22.65 6.29 1.18
CA PRO A 436 -22.20 4.94 0.90
C PRO A 436 -22.68 4.51 -0.49
N ASP A 437 -21.85 3.66 -1.13
CA ASP A 437 -22.09 3.07 -2.44
C ASP A 437 -23.59 2.85 -2.69
N PRO A 438 -24.16 3.34 -3.80
CA PRO A 438 -25.58 3.16 -4.13
C PRO A 438 -26.09 1.72 -3.97
N ILE A 439 -25.20 0.73 -4.12
CA ILE A 439 -25.51 -0.68 -3.85
C ILE A 439 -25.72 -0.93 -2.35
N GLN A 440 -24.93 -0.30 -1.47
CA GLN A 440 -25.15 -0.37 -0.02
C GLN A 440 -26.40 0.38 0.42
N MET A 441 -26.69 1.53 -0.18
CA MET A 441 -27.94 2.25 0.06
C MET A 441 -29.17 1.45 -0.40
N MET A 442 -29.10 0.81 -1.56
CA MET A 442 -30.17 -0.09 -2.01
C MET A 442 -30.34 -1.30 -1.10
N MET A 443 -29.27 -1.88 -0.59
CA MET A 443 -29.36 -2.96 0.42
C MET A 443 -30.00 -2.47 1.71
N GLN A 444 -29.62 -1.31 2.22
CA GLN A 444 -30.21 -0.71 3.42
C GLN A 444 -31.68 -0.30 3.22
N MET A 445 -32.03 0.25 2.05
CA MET A 445 -33.44 0.55 1.71
C MET A 445 -34.26 -0.72 1.52
N ALA A 446 -33.72 -1.76 0.92
CA ALA A 446 -34.38 -3.05 0.80
C ALA A 446 -34.64 -3.70 2.17
N ASP A 447 -33.70 -3.58 3.09
CA ASP A 447 -33.86 -4.04 4.49
C ASP A 447 -34.88 -3.20 5.26
N GLN A 448 -34.97 -1.89 5.00
CA GLN A 448 -35.96 -0.99 5.65
C GLN A 448 -37.37 -1.10 5.06
N MET A 449 -37.50 -1.44 3.78
CA MET A 449 -38.81 -1.63 3.12
C MET A 449 -39.33 -3.07 3.22
N GLY A 450 -38.48 -4.03 3.55
CA GLY A 450 -38.85 -5.40 3.89
C GLY A 450 -39.03 -5.51 5.41
N GLY A 451 -40.25 -5.27 5.89
CA GLY A 451 -40.60 -5.39 7.31
C GLY A 451 -40.04 -6.68 7.90
N ALA A 452 -39.34 -6.53 9.02
CA ALA A 452 -38.67 -7.57 9.75
C ALA A 452 -39.57 -8.80 9.98
N LYS A 453 -39.33 -9.85 9.21
CA LYS A 453 -39.61 -11.22 9.64
C LYS A 453 -38.29 -11.78 10.12
N GLU A 454 -38.22 -12.03 11.43
CA GLU A 454 -37.11 -12.75 12.06
C GLU A 454 -36.70 -13.94 11.22
N ALA A 455 -35.56 -13.85 10.59
CA ALA A 455 -34.96 -14.98 9.90
C ALA A 455 -34.40 -15.93 10.97
N LYS A 456 -35.05 -17.06 11.16
CA LYS A 456 -34.46 -18.20 11.91
C LYS A 456 -33.06 -18.44 11.38
N PRO A 457 -32.05 -18.71 12.24
CA PRO A 457 -30.69 -18.97 11.81
C PRO A 457 -30.69 -20.13 10.79
N LYS A 458 -30.23 -19.85 9.58
CA LYS A 458 -30.08 -20.88 8.55
C LYS A 458 -29.11 -21.94 9.07
N ARG A 459 -29.54 -23.18 9.07
CA ARG A 459 -28.69 -24.36 9.32
C ARG A 459 -27.40 -24.23 8.49
N VAL A 460 -26.28 -24.42 9.16
CA VAL A 460 -24.96 -24.52 8.51
C VAL A 460 -25.03 -25.64 7.49
N ASP A 461 -24.73 -25.35 6.26
CA ASP A 461 -24.71 -26.33 5.17
C ASP A 461 -23.47 -27.21 5.33
N HIS A 462 -23.68 -28.47 5.75
CA HIS A 462 -22.62 -29.44 6.00
C HIS A 462 -22.20 -30.22 4.74
N ARG A 463 -22.61 -29.81 3.54
CA ARG A 463 -22.22 -30.46 2.30
C ARG A 463 -20.70 -30.40 2.09
N THR A 464 -20.14 -31.52 1.65
CA THR A 464 -18.72 -31.62 1.30
C THR A 464 -18.40 -30.80 0.04
N VAL A 465 -17.13 -30.43 -0.15
CA VAL A 465 -16.66 -29.68 -1.33
C VAL A 465 -16.97 -30.43 -2.65
N SER A 466 -17.05 -31.77 -2.62
CA SER A 466 -17.45 -32.57 -3.77
C SER A 466 -18.93 -32.44 -4.11
N GLU A 467 -19.81 -32.37 -3.12
CA GLU A 467 -21.25 -32.14 -3.29
C GLU A 467 -21.56 -30.71 -3.76
N LEU A 468 -20.77 -29.71 -3.31
CA LEU A 468 -20.85 -28.33 -3.79
C LEU A 468 -20.36 -28.19 -5.24
N ARG A 469 -19.40 -29.01 -5.69
CA ARG A 469 -18.95 -29.05 -7.09
C ARG A 469 -19.95 -29.76 -8.03
N ALA A 470 -20.71 -30.75 -7.52
CA ALA A 470 -21.76 -31.43 -8.29
C ALA A 470 -23.00 -30.54 -8.47
N ALA A 471 -23.31 -29.66 -7.51
CA ALA A 471 -24.29 -28.63 -7.66
C ALA A 471 -23.69 -27.49 -8.51
N LYS A 472 -23.99 -27.44 -9.82
CA LYS A 472 -23.70 -26.29 -10.68
C LYS A 472 -24.40 -25.05 -10.15
N VAL A 473 -23.80 -24.38 -9.14
CA VAL A 473 -24.26 -23.10 -8.66
C VAL A 473 -23.73 -22.04 -9.63
N SER A 474 -24.53 -21.71 -10.60
CA SER A 474 -24.32 -20.52 -11.40
C SER A 474 -24.48 -19.31 -10.49
N HIS A 475 -23.38 -18.74 -10.04
CA HIS A 475 -23.38 -17.43 -9.39
C HIS A 475 -23.62 -16.33 -10.43
N LYS A 476 -24.80 -16.32 -11.03
CA LYS A 476 -25.34 -15.09 -11.60
C LYS A 476 -25.71 -14.21 -10.41
N LYS A 477 -24.92 -13.19 -10.12
CA LYS A 477 -25.33 -12.09 -9.23
C LYS A 477 -26.70 -11.62 -9.73
N LYS A 478 -27.75 -11.88 -8.97
CA LYS A 478 -29.09 -11.41 -9.33
C LYS A 478 -29.06 -9.89 -9.25
N ILE A 479 -29.25 -9.23 -10.37
CA ILE A 479 -29.44 -7.78 -10.41
C ILE A 479 -30.71 -7.46 -9.61
N PRO A 480 -30.66 -6.55 -8.62
CA PRO A 480 -31.84 -6.18 -7.84
C PRO A 480 -32.96 -5.72 -8.75
N GLN A 481 -34.17 -6.19 -8.49
CA GLN A 481 -35.35 -5.79 -9.27
C GLN A 481 -35.85 -4.44 -8.78
N MET A 482 -36.17 -3.53 -9.70
CA MET A 482 -36.73 -2.21 -9.42
C MET A 482 -37.91 -1.90 -10.35
N SER A 483 -38.74 -0.95 -9.97
CA SER A 483 -39.81 -0.48 -10.84
C SER A 483 -39.24 0.30 -12.03
N ARG A 484 -40.03 0.38 -13.12
CA ARG A 484 -39.65 1.15 -14.31
C ARG A 484 -39.44 2.64 -13.98
N GLU A 485 -40.32 3.23 -13.16
CA GLU A 485 -40.20 4.61 -12.69
C GLU A 485 -38.93 4.87 -11.87
N ALA A 486 -38.56 3.92 -11.02
CA ALA A 486 -37.33 4.01 -10.23
C ALA A 486 -36.08 3.93 -11.12
N PHE A 487 -36.11 3.10 -12.17
CA PHE A 487 -35.04 3.02 -13.15
C PHE A 487 -34.91 4.32 -13.95
N GLU A 488 -36.03 4.87 -14.47
CA GLU A 488 -36.05 6.12 -15.24
C GLU A 488 -35.55 7.31 -14.41
N LYS A 489 -35.95 7.40 -13.13
CA LYS A 489 -35.38 8.40 -12.21
C LYS A 489 -33.89 8.25 -12.03
N MET A 490 -33.39 7.02 -11.94
CA MET A 490 -31.95 6.73 -11.79
C MET A 490 -31.19 7.11 -13.07
N GLU A 491 -31.74 6.83 -14.25
CA GLU A 491 -31.18 7.20 -15.56
C GLU A 491 -31.09 8.73 -15.74
N GLN A 492 -32.11 9.47 -15.31
CA GLN A 492 -32.15 10.94 -15.36
C GLN A 492 -31.09 11.60 -14.45
N THR A 493 -30.55 10.90 -13.47
CA THR A 493 -29.50 11.45 -12.60
C THR A 493 -28.14 11.59 -13.30
N GLY A 494 -27.92 10.91 -14.44
CA GLY A 494 -26.64 10.89 -15.16
C GLY A 494 -25.46 10.31 -14.37
N ARG A 495 -25.73 9.67 -13.22
CA ARG A 495 -24.69 9.20 -12.27
C ARG A 495 -23.96 7.94 -12.71
N PHE A 496 -24.53 7.18 -13.64
CA PHE A 496 -24.00 5.89 -14.03
C PHE A 496 -23.60 5.88 -15.51
N PRO A 497 -22.45 5.26 -15.86
CA PRO A 497 -22.08 5.09 -17.27
C PRO A 497 -23.17 4.33 -18.05
N ASP A 498 -23.43 4.73 -19.29
CA ASP A 498 -24.47 4.17 -20.16
C ASP A 498 -24.42 2.63 -20.26
N LYS A 499 -23.21 2.07 -20.37
CA LYS A 499 -23.00 0.61 -20.37
C LYS A 499 -23.49 -0.09 -19.09
N MET A 500 -23.39 0.59 -17.96
CA MET A 500 -23.85 0.06 -16.68
C MET A 500 -25.37 0.14 -16.57
N MET A 501 -25.97 1.26 -16.99
CA MET A 501 -27.42 1.44 -17.06
C MET A 501 -28.06 0.41 -17.98
N GLU A 502 -27.46 0.14 -19.13
CA GLU A 502 -27.94 -0.90 -20.07
C GLU A 502 -27.86 -2.31 -19.46
N ALA A 503 -26.81 -2.62 -18.71
CA ALA A 503 -26.68 -3.91 -18.03
C ALA A 503 -27.73 -4.08 -16.93
N ILE A 504 -28.01 -3.03 -16.13
CA ILE A 504 -29.07 -3.01 -15.10
C ILE A 504 -30.44 -3.19 -15.75
N LYS A 505 -30.72 -2.46 -16.83
CA LYS A 505 -31.97 -2.54 -17.63
C LYS A 505 -32.23 -3.95 -18.12
N LYS A 506 -31.23 -4.57 -18.74
CA LYS A 506 -31.29 -5.97 -19.23
C LYS A 506 -31.59 -7.00 -18.13
N GLY A 507 -31.25 -6.69 -16.89
CA GLY A 507 -31.53 -7.55 -15.73
C GLY A 507 -32.93 -7.39 -15.14
N GLN A 508 -33.70 -6.39 -15.54
CA GLN A 508 -35.04 -6.11 -15.00
C GLN A 508 -36.12 -7.00 -15.62
N LYS A 509 -37.04 -7.48 -14.78
CA LYS A 509 -38.15 -8.35 -15.22
C LYS A 509 -39.09 -7.63 -16.22
N TRP A 510 -39.45 -6.38 -15.95
CA TRP A 510 -40.30 -5.58 -16.82
C TRP A 510 -39.68 -5.39 -18.21
N TYR A 511 -38.39 -5.21 -18.32
CA TYR A 511 -37.70 -5.08 -19.61
C TYR A 511 -37.69 -6.41 -20.40
N GLN A 512 -37.50 -7.54 -19.69
CA GLN A 512 -37.56 -8.85 -20.31
C GLN A 512 -38.98 -9.21 -20.79
N ASP A 513 -40.00 -8.78 -20.06
CA ASP A 513 -41.39 -8.98 -20.43
C ASP A 513 -41.77 -8.12 -21.67
N ASP A 514 -41.28 -6.89 -21.75
CA ASP A 514 -41.45 -6.01 -22.94
C ASP A 514 -40.75 -6.62 -24.16
N LEU A 515 -39.55 -7.17 -24.01
CA LEU A 515 -38.85 -7.87 -25.09
C LEU A 515 -39.62 -9.12 -25.60
N LYS A 516 -40.26 -9.87 -24.69
CA LYS A 516 -41.08 -11.03 -25.06
C LYS A 516 -42.32 -10.58 -25.83
N LYS A 517 -43.02 -9.54 -25.36
CA LYS A 517 -44.17 -8.97 -26.05
C LYS A 517 -43.82 -8.46 -27.47
N ALA A 518 -42.67 -7.77 -27.58
CA ALA A 518 -42.20 -7.29 -28.88
C ALA A 518 -41.84 -8.42 -29.86
N LYS A 519 -41.28 -9.52 -29.38
CA LYS A 519 -41.01 -10.72 -30.20
C LYS A 519 -42.28 -11.41 -30.64
N MET A 520 -43.28 -11.53 -29.76
CA MET A 520 -44.59 -12.10 -30.10
C MET A 520 -45.34 -11.25 -31.14
N ALA A 521 -45.30 -9.93 -31.01
CA ALA A 521 -45.91 -9.01 -31.98
C ALA A 521 -45.25 -9.08 -33.38
N LYS A 522 -43.93 -9.27 -33.45
CA LYS A 522 -43.20 -9.52 -34.71
C LYS A 522 -43.51 -10.87 -35.31
N ALA A 523 -43.67 -11.92 -34.52
CA ALA A 523 -44.02 -13.26 -34.98
C ALA A 523 -45.47 -13.32 -35.48
N GLY A 524 -46.40 -12.52 -34.89
CA GLY A 524 -47.77 -12.39 -35.33
C GLY A 524 -47.92 -11.68 -36.69
N LYS A 525 -47.09 -10.66 -36.95
CA LYS A 525 -47.08 -9.94 -38.27
C LYS A 525 -46.49 -10.78 -39.41
N GLY A 526 -45.54 -11.70 -39.11
CA GLY A 526 -44.98 -12.61 -40.12
C GLY A 526 -45.94 -13.71 -40.57
N LYS A 527 -46.97 -14.07 -39.77
CA LYS A 527 -48.01 -15.03 -40.16
C LYS A 527 -49.15 -14.40 -40.94
N ALA A 528 -49.34 -13.12 -40.89
CA ALA A 528 -50.37 -12.40 -41.66
C ALA A 528 -49.94 -12.08 -43.12
N SER A 529 -48.61 -12.04 -43.40
CA SER A 529 -48.09 -11.78 -44.76
C SER A 529 -47.88 -13.05 -45.61
N GLN A 530 -48.17 -14.25 -45.07
CA GLN A 530 -48.14 -15.51 -45.84
C GLN A 530 -49.54 -16.05 -46.19
N LYS A 531 -50.60 -15.23 -45.95
CA LYS A 531 -51.99 -15.57 -46.31
C LYS A 531 -52.67 -14.50 -47.19
N SER A 532 -51.91 -13.75 -47.94
CA SER A 532 -52.43 -12.92 -49.05
C SER A 532 -51.75 -13.32 -50.34
#